data_4815c16f307ecb765654112caea354cf
#
_entry.id   4815c16f307ecb765654112caea354cf
#
_cell.length_a   1.000
_cell.length_b   1.000
_cell.length_c   1.000
_cell.angle_alpha   90.00
_cell.angle_beta   90.00
_cell.angle_gamma   90.00
#
_symmetry.space_group_name_H-M   'P 1'
#
loop_
_entity.id
_entity.type
_entity.pdbx_description
1 polymer ?
#
loop_
_entity_poly.entity_id
_entity_poly.type
_entity_poly.pdbx_seq_one_letter_code
_entity_poly.pdbx_strand_id
1 'polypeptide(L)'
;KHVVDTLMASGIEAVSPMIFPRWEMKVSERYGFASTWSERHAAYAAGLGTFGLCDGLITPKGKAMRCGSVIAKMKIAPTLRLYEDHHAYCLFYSHGTCGKCMARCPADAVTKNGHDKQKCIAYVNMTRTYVTSNFGFEGYDCGFCQTGVPCESKIPGLEEGE
;
A
#
# COMPACT_ATOMS: atom_id res chain seq x y z
N LYS A 1 -17.15 0.97 -1.76
CA LYS A 1 -18.60 1.30 -1.76
C LYS A 1 -19.43 0.10 -1.29
N HIS A 2 -19.36 -1.07 -1.92
CA HIS A 2 -20.18 -2.24 -1.59
C HIS A 2 -20.25 -2.57 -0.08
N VAL A 3 -19.10 -2.64 0.62
CA VAL A 3 -19.07 -2.92 2.07
C VAL A 3 -19.80 -1.86 2.88
N VAL A 4 -19.65 -0.58 2.53
CA VAL A 4 -20.39 0.52 3.18
C VAL A 4 -21.88 0.35 2.98
N ASP A 5 -22.32 0.11 1.74
CA ASP A 5 -23.74 -0.05 1.41
C ASP A 5 -24.35 -1.24 2.16
N THR A 6 -23.62 -2.37 2.29
CA THR A 6 -24.05 -3.55 3.04
C THR A 6 -24.21 -3.26 4.54
N LEU A 7 -23.24 -2.56 5.14
CA LEU A 7 -23.32 -2.19 6.55
C LEU A 7 -24.48 -1.24 6.81
N MET A 8 -24.66 -0.24 5.96
CA MET A 8 -25.77 0.71 6.08
C MET A 8 -27.13 0.02 5.92
N ALA A 9 -27.26 -0.93 4.98
CA ALA A 9 -28.46 -1.73 4.82
C ALA A 9 -28.77 -2.60 6.06
N SER A 10 -27.75 -2.92 6.85
CA SER A 10 -27.87 -3.63 8.13
C SER A 10 -28.06 -2.70 9.33
N GLY A 11 -28.31 -1.40 9.10
CA GLY A 11 -28.51 -0.39 10.15
C GLY A 11 -27.22 0.09 10.83
N ILE A 12 -26.06 -0.19 10.27
CA ILE A 12 -24.75 0.22 10.81
C ILE A 12 -24.26 1.43 10.02
N GLU A 13 -24.12 2.57 10.69
CA GLU A 13 -23.51 3.77 10.09
C GLU A 13 -22.06 3.46 9.66
N ALA A 14 -21.74 3.66 8.39
CA ALA A 14 -20.44 3.37 7.84
C ALA A 14 -20.03 4.38 6.75
N VAL A 15 -18.72 4.59 6.59
CA VAL A 15 -18.14 5.45 5.55
C VAL A 15 -16.79 4.89 5.08
N SER A 16 -16.50 5.04 3.79
CA SER A 16 -15.16 4.81 3.25
C SER A 16 -14.43 6.15 3.11
N PRO A 17 -13.32 6.35 3.83
CA PRO A 17 -12.58 7.62 3.80
C PRO A 17 -12.11 8.03 2.40
N MET A 18 -11.74 7.07 1.55
CA MET A 18 -11.24 7.33 0.18
C MET A 18 -12.28 7.92 -0.77
N ILE A 19 -13.56 7.66 -0.54
CA ILE A 19 -14.67 8.20 -1.35
C ILE A 19 -15.45 9.29 -0.62
N PHE A 20 -14.95 9.69 0.55
CA PHE A 20 -15.56 10.77 1.31
C PHE A 20 -15.23 12.14 0.67
N PRO A 21 -16.18 13.09 0.57
CA PRO A 21 -15.98 14.36 -0.13
C PRO A 21 -14.82 15.21 0.39
N ARG A 22 -14.35 14.99 1.61
CA ARG A 22 -13.21 15.69 2.21
C ARG A 22 -11.87 14.98 2.01
N TRP A 23 -11.85 13.85 1.27
CA TRP A 23 -10.59 13.23 0.91
C TRP A 23 -9.88 14.09 -0.14
N GLU A 24 -8.63 14.39 0.12
CA GLU A 24 -7.80 15.17 -0.80
C GLU A 24 -6.34 14.73 -0.73
N MET A 25 -5.64 14.87 -1.85
CA MET A 25 -4.19 14.84 -1.88
C MET A 25 -3.63 16.19 -1.45
N LYS A 26 -2.57 16.16 -0.64
CA LYS A 26 -1.85 17.35 -0.18
C LYS A 26 -0.38 17.23 -0.49
N VAL A 27 0.26 18.35 -0.74
CA VAL A 27 1.71 18.47 -0.76
C VAL A 27 2.16 18.92 0.61
N SER A 28 3.05 18.16 1.23
CA SER A 28 3.64 18.45 2.53
C SER A 28 5.13 18.71 2.35
N GLU A 29 5.66 19.75 2.96
CA GLU A 29 7.11 20.03 2.97
C GLU A 29 7.90 18.87 3.57
N ARG A 30 7.34 18.21 4.59
CA ARG A 30 7.98 17.08 5.28
C ARG A 30 7.91 15.76 4.52
N TYR A 31 6.80 15.47 3.84
CA TYR A 31 6.53 14.13 3.29
C TYR A 31 6.33 14.11 1.77
N GLY A 32 6.46 15.25 1.10
CA GLY A 32 6.11 15.39 -0.31
C GLY A 32 4.61 15.14 -0.52
N PHE A 33 4.26 14.20 -1.39
CA PHE A 33 2.87 13.81 -1.61
C PHE A 33 2.30 13.07 -0.39
N ALA A 34 1.20 13.59 0.13
CA ALA A 34 0.44 13.04 1.24
C ALA A 34 -1.06 13.05 0.89
N SER A 35 -1.88 12.51 1.76
CA SER A 35 -3.34 12.58 1.66
C SER A 35 -3.95 12.69 3.04
N THR A 36 -5.17 13.19 3.12
CA THR A 36 -5.92 13.29 4.38
C THR A 36 -6.27 11.92 4.96
N TRP A 37 -6.21 10.88 4.14
CA TRP A 37 -6.36 9.49 4.57
C TRP A 37 -5.51 8.56 3.71
N SER A 38 -4.82 7.63 4.32
CA SER A 38 -3.99 6.62 3.64
C SER A 38 -4.41 5.20 4.04
N GLU A 39 -4.90 4.43 3.07
CA GLU A 39 -5.33 3.04 3.27
C GLU A 39 -4.23 2.16 3.85
N ARG A 40 -2.98 2.35 3.39
CA ARG A 40 -1.83 1.57 3.90
C ARG A 40 -1.50 1.89 5.35
N HIS A 41 -1.60 3.16 5.77
CA HIS A 41 -1.40 3.54 7.17
C HIS A 41 -2.55 3.05 8.05
N ALA A 42 -3.79 3.10 7.56
CA ALA A 42 -4.94 2.52 8.24
C ALA A 42 -4.78 1.00 8.43
N ALA A 43 -4.34 0.29 7.39
CA ALA A 43 -4.07 -1.15 7.45
C ALA A 43 -2.92 -1.49 8.42
N TYR A 44 -1.84 -0.69 8.42
CA TYR A 44 -0.76 -0.82 9.42
C TYR A 44 -1.29 -0.61 10.85
N ALA A 45 -2.06 0.45 11.09
CA ALA A 45 -2.66 0.74 12.39
C ALA A 45 -3.61 -0.38 12.85
N ALA A 46 -4.30 -1.03 11.90
CA ALA A 46 -5.17 -2.17 12.15
C ALA A 46 -4.43 -3.52 12.34
N GLY A 47 -3.09 -3.54 12.35
CA GLY A 47 -2.33 -4.76 12.58
C GLY A 47 -2.18 -5.69 11.38
N LEU A 48 -2.46 -5.21 10.15
CA LEU A 48 -2.47 -6.06 8.96
C LEU A 48 -1.10 -6.27 8.31
N GLY A 49 -0.08 -5.47 8.64
CA GLY A 49 1.24 -5.60 8.03
C GLY A 49 2.16 -4.42 8.29
N THR A 50 3.38 -4.48 7.75
CA THR A 50 4.42 -3.46 7.89
C THR A 50 4.89 -2.93 6.54
N PHE A 51 5.57 -1.77 6.54
CA PHE A 51 6.00 -1.12 5.31
C PHE A 51 7.31 -1.71 4.76
N GLY A 52 7.37 -1.89 3.45
CA GLY A 52 8.60 -2.20 2.74
C GLY A 52 9.32 -0.94 2.26
N LEU A 53 10.54 -1.12 1.74
CA LEU A 53 11.40 -0.05 1.23
C LEU A 53 10.72 0.83 0.15
N CYS A 54 9.79 0.27 -0.60
CA CYS A 54 9.01 0.98 -1.63
C CYS A 54 7.68 1.54 -1.11
N ASP A 55 7.50 1.74 0.19
CA ASP A 55 6.26 2.15 0.86
C ASP A 55 5.06 1.20 0.64
N GLY A 56 5.28 0.02 0.06
CA GLY A 56 4.25 -1.02 -0.06
C GLY A 56 4.04 -1.72 1.28
N LEU A 57 2.77 -1.98 1.64
CA LEU A 57 2.45 -2.72 2.86
C LEU A 57 2.64 -4.22 2.63
N ILE A 58 3.48 -4.85 3.43
CA ILE A 58 3.72 -6.29 3.45
C ILE A 58 2.80 -6.91 4.50
N THR A 59 1.91 -7.77 4.06
CA THR A 59 0.96 -8.52 4.91
C THR A 59 1.33 -10.01 4.91
N PRO A 60 0.68 -10.87 5.72
CA PRO A 60 0.82 -12.32 5.60
C PRO A 60 0.49 -12.87 4.20
N LYS A 61 -0.29 -12.13 3.39
CA LYS A 61 -0.59 -12.44 1.98
C LYS A 61 0.31 -11.67 1.00
N GLY A 62 1.40 -11.12 1.50
CA GLY A 62 2.36 -10.37 0.71
C GLY A 62 1.97 -8.91 0.46
N LYS A 63 2.63 -8.32 -0.54
CA LYS A 63 2.57 -6.91 -0.88
C LYS A 63 1.84 -6.63 -2.21
N ALA A 64 1.72 -7.63 -3.09
CA ALA A 64 1.01 -7.50 -4.36
C ALA A 64 -0.51 -7.51 -4.17
N MET A 65 -1.02 -6.54 -3.42
CA MET A 65 -2.44 -6.41 -3.06
C MET A 65 -2.89 -4.95 -3.04
N ARG A 66 -4.18 -4.74 -2.95
CA ARG A 66 -4.79 -3.45 -2.61
C ARG A 66 -5.53 -3.58 -1.29
N CYS A 67 -5.46 -2.56 -0.47
CA CYS A 67 -6.23 -2.44 0.77
C CYS A 67 -7.23 -1.30 0.67
N GLY A 68 -8.32 -1.42 1.38
CA GLY A 68 -9.31 -0.39 1.56
C GLY A 68 -9.81 -0.41 3.00
N SER A 69 -10.29 0.72 3.48
CA SER A 69 -10.81 0.84 4.83
C SER A 69 -12.27 1.32 4.84
N VAL A 70 -12.98 0.91 5.86
CA VAL A 70 -14.30 1.39 6.21
C VAL A 70 -14.29 1.76 7.69
N ILE A 71 -14.78 2.94 8.01
CA ILE A 71 -15.08 3.35 9.38
C ILE A 71 -16.55 3.05 9.61
N ALA A 72 -16.87 2.27 10.65
CA ALA A 72 -18.22 1.88 10.98
C ALA A 72 -18.48 2.07 12.47
N LYS A 73 -19.73 2.47 12.81
CA LYS A 73 -20.18 2.64 14.18
C LYS A 73 -20.57 1.28 14.79
N MET A 74 -19.56 0.47 15.07
CA MET A 74 -19.75 -0.86 15.61
C MET A 74 -18.57 -1.24 16.53
N LYS A 75 -18.85 -2.15 17.48
CA LYS A 75 -17.79 -2.72 18.33
C LYS A 75 -17.20 -3.94 17.64
N ILE A 76 -15.91 -3.89 17.35
CA ILE A 76 -15.15 -5.02 16.80
C ILE A 76 -13.94 -5.22 17.71
N ALA A 77 -13.59 -6.47 18.00
CA ALA A 77 -12.34 -6.76 18.70
C ALA A 77 -11.15 -6.31 17.81
N PRO A 78 -10.20 -5.55 18.37
CA PRO A 78 -9.04 -5.13 17.60
C PRO A 78 -8.18 -6.33 17.20
N THR A 79 -7.64 -6.31 15.99
CA THR A 79 -6.62 -7.26 15.55
C THR A 79 -5.35 -7.06 16.38
N LEU A 80 -4.80 -8.14 16.93
CA LEU A 80 -3.55 -8.10 17.64
C LEU A 80 -2.41 -7.75 16.66
N ARG A 81 -1.64 -6.73 16.99
CA ARG A 81 -0.45 -6.36 16.23
C ARG A 81 0.72 -7.25 16.66
N LEU A 82 1.27 -8.01 15.72
CA LEU A 82 2.36 -8.96 15.95
C LEU A 82 3.76 -8.37 15.68
N TYR A 83 3.87 -7.05 15.60
CA TYR A 83 5.11 -6.33 15.31
C TYR A 83 5.15 -4.99 16.05
N GLU A 84 6.34 -4.56 16.44
CA GLU A 84 6.60 -3.26 17.04
C GLU A 84 7.17 -2.29 16.01
N ASP A 85 8.09 -2.76 15.17
CA ASP A 85 8.72 -1.96 14.12
C ASP A 85 7.85 -1.91 12.86
N HIS A 86 7.68 -0.72 12.31
CA HIS A 86 6.89 -0.48 11.12
C HIS A 86 7.49 -1.03 9.83
N HIS A 87 8.72 -1.54 9.87
CA HIS A 87 9.42 -2.20 8.79
C HIS A 87 9.75 -3.67 9.08
N ALA A 88 9.22 -4.26 10.17
CA ALA A 88 9.58 -5.59 10.65
C ALA A 88 9.59 -6.68 9.57
N TYR A 89 8.67 -6.63 8.61
CA TYR A 89 8.56 -7.64 7.54
C TYR A 89 9.43 -7.36 6.31
N CYS A 90 10.15 -6.24 6.28
CA CYS A 90 11.00 -5.89 5.16
C CYS A 90 12.43 -6.35 5.39
N LEU A 91 12.91 -7.36 4.67
CA LEU A 91 14.27 -7.90 4.80
C LEU A 91 15.38 -6.85 4.58
N PHE A 92 15.11 -5.77 3.85
CA PHE A 92 16.06 -4.69 3.70
C PHE A 92 16.31 -3.97 5.02
N TYR A 93 15.25 -3.63 5.75
CA TYR A 93 15.37 -2.93 7.03
C TYR A 93 15.71 -3.87 8.18
N SER A 94 15.06 -5.03 8.26
CA SER A 94 15.22 -5.95 9.37
C SER A 94 16.53 -6.75 9.33
N HIS A 95 17.06 -7.05 8.13
CA HIS A 95 18.22 -7.92 7.95
C HIS A 95 19.33 -7.34 7.05
N GLY A 96 19.08 -6.21 6.37
CA GLY A 96 20.04 -5.63 5.42
C GLY A 96 20.30 -6.47 4.15
N THR A 97 19.43 -7.45 3.86
CA THR A 97 19.74 -8.51 2.87
C THR A 97 18.98 -8.41 1.56
N CYS A 98 17.99 -7.54 1.43
CA CYS A 98 17.15 -7.43 0.25
C CYS A 98 17.23 -6.05 -0.39
N GLY A 99 16.92 -5.96 -1.67
CA GLY A 99 16.87 -4.72 -2.46
C GLY A 99 16.15 -4.95 -3.77
N LYS A 100 15.41 -6.07 -3.89
CA LYS A 100 14.77 -6.46 -5.15
C LYS A 100 13.82 -5.41 -5.72
N CYS A 101 13.10 -4.70 -4.86
CA CYS A 101 12.21 -3.62 -5.32
C CYS A 101 12.98 -2.41 -5.90
N MET A 102 14.22 -2.16 -5.47
CA MET A 102 15.10 -1.17 -6.11
C MET A 102 15.48 -1.62 -7.53
N ALA A 103 16.01 -2.82 -7.65
CA ALA A 103 16.44 -3.38 -8.94
C ALA A 103 15.31 -3.52 -9.96
N ARG A 104 14.07 -3.60 -9.51
CA ARG A 104 12.89 -3.71 -10.37
C ARG A 104 12.20 -2.38 -10.68
N CYS A 105 12.64 -1.29 -10.07
CA CYS A 105 12.02 0.02 -10.29
C CYS A 105 12.48 0.64 -11.62
N PRO A 106 11.63 0.75 -12.64
CA PRO A 106 12.03 1.30 -13.94
C PRO A 106 12.26 2.82 -13.92
N ALA A 107 11.87 3.47 -12.81
CA ALA A 107 12.01 4.91 -12.62
C ALA A 107 13.18 5.26 -11.68
N ASP A 108 13.93 4.27 -11.17
CA ASP A 108 14.92 4.45 -10.11
C ASP A 108 14.38 5.26 -8.92
N ALA A 109 13.08 5.12 -8.68
CA ALA A 109 12.37 5.83 -7.61
C ALA A 109 12.53 5.15 -6.24
N VAL A 110 12.90 3.87 -6.20
CA VAL A 110 13.18 3.13 -4.96
C VAL A 110 14.68 2.98 -4.82
N THR A 111 15.22 3.56 -3.76
CA THR A 111 16.67 3.55 -3.46
C THR A 111 16.90 3.05 -2.02
N LYS A 112 18.15 2.87 -1.62
CA LYS A 112 18.50 2.56 -0.23
C LYS A 112 18.04 3.63 0.77
N ASN A 113 17.75 4.84 0.30
CA ASN A 113 17.27 5.96 1.12
C ASN A 113 15.75 6.02 1.20
N GLY A 114 15.04 5.07 0.58
CA GLY A 114 13.58 5.00 0.55
C GLY A 114 12.99 5.21 -0.84
N HIS A 115 11.76 5.68 -0.89
CA HIS A 115 10.94 5.81 -2.08
C HIS A 115 10.71 7.29 -2.47
N ASP A 116 11.25 7.69 -3.61
CA ASP A 116 11.01 8.98 -4.23
C ASP A 116 9.64 8.97 -4.94
N LYS A 117 8.64 9.54 -4.29
CA LYS A 117 7.26 9.58 -4.80
C LYS A 117 7.13 10.46 -6.05
N GLN A 118 8.00 11.46 -6.23
CA GLN A 118 7.92 12.34 -7.40
C GLN A 118 8.40 11.60 -8.66
N LYS A 119 9.53 10.91 -8.58
CA LYS A 119 10.01 10.06 -9.67
C LYS A 119 9.01 8.95 -10.00
N CYS A 120 8.45 8.31 -8.96
CA CYS A 120 7.46 7.26 -9.13
C CYS A 120 6.22 7.77 -9.87
N ILE A 121 5.62 8.87 -9.44
CA ILE A 121 4.40 9.39 -10.07
C ILE A 121 4.64 9.91 -11.48
N ALA A 122 5.83 10.47 -11.77
CA ALA A 122 6.21 10.88 -13.11
C ALA A 122 6.21 9.67 -14.06
N TYR A 123 6.83 8.57 -13.66
CA TYR A 123 6.82 7.33 -14.44
C TYR A 123 5.40 6.75 -14.59
N VAL A 124 4.64 6.66 -13.51
CA VAL A 124 3.26 6.16 -13.54
C VAL A 124 2.40 6.97 -14.50
N ASN A 125 2.55 8.29 -14.53
CA ASN A 125 1.80 9.14 -15.46
C ASN A 125 2.14 8.87 -16.93
N MET A 126 3.38 8.51 -17.25
CA MET A 126 3.75 8.12 -18.62
C MET A 126 3.04 6.85 -19.09
N THR A 127 2.65 5.96 -18.17
CA THR A 127 1.94 4.73 -18.53
C THR A 127 0.52 4.98 -19.07
N ARG A 128 -0.07 6.16 -18.83
CA ARG A 128 -1.42 6.51 -19.31
C ARG A 128 -1.55 6.36 -20.82
N THR A 129 -0.65 6.99 -21.56
CA THR A 129 -0.67 6.92 -23.00
C THR A 129 -0.54 5.49 -23.50
N TYR A 130 0.37 4.72 -22.90
CA TYR A 130 0.54 3.31 -23.24
C TYR A 130 -0.73 2.49 -22.98
N VAL A 131 -1.36 2.66 -21.82
CA VAL A 131 -2.60 1.93 -21.45
C VAL A 131 -3.73 2.29 -22.42
N THR A 132 -3.96 3.56 -22.66
CA THR A 132 -5.02 4.02 -23.55
C THR A 132 -4.81 3.51 -24.99
N SER A 133 -3.57 3.61 -25.50
CA SER A 133 -3.26 3.22 -26.88
C SER A 133 -3.29 1.70 -27.11
N ASN A 134 -2.94 0.88 -26.11
CA ASN A 134 -2.83 -0.55 -26.28
C ASN A 134 -4.05 -1.34 -25.76
N PHE A 135 -4.81 -0.78 -24.82
CA PHE A 135 -5.92 -1.47 -24.14
C PHE A 135 -7.27 -0.78 -24.31
N GLY A 136 -7.33 0.42 -24.88
CA GLY A 136 -8.56 1.12 -25.20
C GLY A 136 -9.37 1.64 -24.03
N PHE A 137 -8.76 1.77 -22.82
CA PHE A 137 -9.40 2.38 -21.67
C PHE A 137 -8.46 3.37 -20.98
N GLU A 138 -9.04 4.31 -20.22
CA GLU A 138 -8.26 5.21 -19.39
C GLU A 138 -7.75 4.48 -18.14
N GLY A 139 -6.42 4.42 -18.01
CA GLY A 139 -5.80 3.77 -16.86
C GLY A 139 -4.31 4.11 -16.76
N TYR A 140 -3.76 3.92 -15.61
CA TYR A 140 -2.33 4.07 -15.34
C TYR A 140 -1.97 3.34 -14.06
N ASP A 141 -0.86 2.67 -14.02
CA ASP A 141 -0.27 2.11 -12.80
C ASP A 141 1.14 1.55 -13.10
N CYS A 142 1.83 1.17 -12.02
CA CYS A 142 3.07 0.43 -12.07
C CYS A 142 3.15 -0.47 -10.83
N GLY A 143 3.37 -1.76 -11.05
CA GLY A 143 3.45 -2.77 -9.97
C GLY A 143 4.83 -3.40 -9.80
N PHE A 144 5.86 -2.97 -10.54
CA PHE A 144 7.16 -3.65 -10.57
C PHE A 144 7.85 -3.78 -9.22
N CYS A 145 7.73 -2.80 -8.33
CA CYS A 145 8.27 -2.88 -6.98
C CYS A 145 7.47 -3.80 -6.04
N GLN A 146 6.32 -4.30 -6.48
CA GLN A 146 5.42 -5.16 -5.68
C GLN A 146 5.40 -6.60 -6.19
N THR A 147 5.79 -6.86 -7.45
CA THR A 147 5.79 -8.15 -8.11
C THR A 147 7.21 -8.62 -8.43
N GLY A 148 7.46 -9.93 -8.50
CA GLY A 148 8.79 -10.51 -8.71
C GLY A 148 9.77 -10.20 -7.57
N VAL A 149 9.28 -10.02 -6.37
CA VAL A 149 10.03 -9.71 -5.14
C VAL A 149 9.69 -10.72 -4.03
N PRO A 150 10.59 -10.96 -3.06
CA PRO A 150 10.38 -11.97 -2.02
C PRO A 150 9.11 -11.76 -1.19
N CYS A 151 8.66 -10.51 -1.06
CA CYS A 151 7.46 -10.13 -0.32
C CYS A 151 6.23 -9.94 -1.21
N GLU A 152 6.19 -10.52 -2.41
CA GLU A 152 5.05 -10.41 -3.32
C GLU A 152 3.78 -11.03 -2.73
N SER A 153 3.87 -12.29 -2.27
CA SER A 153 2.74 -13.12 -1.87
C SER A 153 2.78 -13.61 -0.42
N LYS A 154 3.82 -13.23 0.34
CA LYS A 154 4.01 -13.66 1.74
C LYS A 154 4.91 -12.67 2.51
N ILE A 155 5.01 -12.84 3.82
CA ILE A 155 6.09 -12.21 4.61
C ILE A 155 7.39 -12.95 4.25
N PRO A 156 8.41 -12.25 3.73
CA PRO A 156 9.65 -12.93 3.34
C PRO A 156 10.45 -13.36 4.57
N GLY A 157 11.11 -14.51 4.48
CA GLY A 157 11.94 -15.05 5.57
C GLY A 157 11.16 -15.89 6.61
N LEU A 158 9.83 -15.94 6.52
CA LEU A 158 9.05 -16.95 7.24
C LEU A 158 9.00 -18.22 6.39
N GLU A 159 9.41 -19.33 6.95
CA GLU A 159 9.22 -20.66 6.32
C GLU A 159 7.72 -21.03 6.38
N GLU A 160 7.24 -21.73 5.35
CA GLU A 160 5.85 -22.21 5.32
C GLU A 160 5.70 -23.32 6.36
N GLY A 161 5.16 -23.01 7.52
CA GLY A 161 4.93 -24.02 8.56
C GLY A 161 4.91 -23.52 10.01
N GLU A 162 5.08 -22.24 10.27
CA GLU A 162 4.91 -21.65 11.60
C GLU A 162 3.64 -20.81 11.74
#